data_240dedfe70d145ce4c0685b8c14c830d
#
_entry.id   240dedfe70d145ce4c0685b8c14c830d
#
_cell.length_a   1.000
_cell.length_b   1.000
_cell.length_c   1.000
_cell.angle_alpha   90.00
_cell.angle_beta   90.00
_cell.angle_gamma   90.00
#
_symmetry.space_group_name_H-M   'P 1'
#
loop_
_entity.id
_entity.type
_entity.pdbx_description
1 polymer ?
#
loop_
_entity_poly.entity_id
_entity_poly.type
_entity_poly.pdbx_seq_one_letter_code
_entity_poly.pdbx_strand_id
1 'polypeptide(L)'
;VAEPLRPEEVLARVPQRPPFRFVDELMELGDERVVGAYRWDPQADFYRGHFPGNPVTPGVLLVECMAQCGVVPLAMHLFHRDLPADEALRMQTLFTDADVEFSGIVRPGERVQVVSQLDFYRRRKLRVQARMTREGGEVVCSGKLAGIGVLS
;
A
#
# COMPACT_ATOMS: atom_id res chain seq x y z
N VAL A 1 -16.43 18.55 12.32
CA VAL A 1 -15.85 17.51 11.48
C VAL A 1 -14.52 18.00 10.95
N ALA A 2 -13.46 17.26 11.19
CA ALA A 2 -12.13 17.61 10.69
C ALA A 2 -12.10 17.54 9.16
N GLU A 3 -11.34 18.44 8.54
CA GLU A 3 -11.11 18.35 7.10
C GLU A 3 -10.33 17.08 6.77
N PRO A 4 -10.60 16.43 5.64
CA PRO A 4 -9.82 15.28 5.22
C PRO A 4 -8.33 15.64 5.08
N LEU A 5 -7.47 14.71 5.42
CA LEU A 5 -6.04 14.86 5.15
C LEU A 5 -5.81 14.82 3.64
N ARG A 6 -4.92 15.68 3.16
CA ARG A 6 -4.50 15.65 1.76
C ARG A 6 -3.60 14.43 1.52
N PRO A 7 -3.55 13.92 0.28
CA PRO A 7 -2.70 12.78 -0.02
C PRO A 7 -1.25 12.93 0.44
N GLU A 8 -0.64 14.09 0.23
CA GLU A 8 0.74 14.34 0.64
C GLU A 8 0.93 14.35 2.17
N GLU A 9 -0.11 14.74 2.92
CA GLU A 9 -0.07 14.68 4.39
C GLU A 9 -0.12 13.24 4.88
N VAL A 10 -0.97 12.41 4.25
CA VAL A 10 -1.06 11.00 4.57
C VAL A 10 0.26 10.31 4.21
N LEU A 11 0.79 10.59 3.02
CA LEU A 11 2.05 10.01 2.58
C LEU A 11 3.19 10.31 3.57
N ALA A 12 3.26 11.55 4.07
CA ALA A 12 4.28 11.94 5.04
C ALA A 12 4.16 11.19 6.36
N ARG A 13 2.95 10.71 6.70
CA ARG A 13 2.66 10.04 7.96
C ARG A 13 2.63 8.52 7.87
N VAL A 14 2.77 7.94 6.67
CA VAL A 14 2.86 6.48 6.51
C VAL A 14 3.99 5.98 7.41
N PRO A 15 3.71 5.00 8.31
CA PRO A 15 4.70 4.63 9.34
C PRO A 15 5.91 3.88 8.81
N GLN A 16 5.77 3.16 7.69
CA GLN A 16 6.89 2.44 7.10
C GLN A 16 7.94 3.43 6.58
N ARG A 17 9.20 3.16 6.88
CA ARG A 17 10.35 3.96 6.47
C ARG A 17 11.38 3.10 5.75
N PRO A 18 12.26 3.70 4.91
CA PRO A 18 13.35 2.94 4.32
C PRO A 18 14.15 2.19 5.41
N PRO A 19 14.57 0.94 5.17
CA PRO A 19 14.54 0.22 3.89
C PRO A 19 13.23 -0.52 3.58
N PHE A 20 12.18 -0.35 4.38
CA PHE A 20 10.91 -1.06 4.21
C PHE A 20 9.75 -0.12 3.85
N ARG A 21 10.02 0.83 2.95
CA ARG A 21 9.01 1.74 2.44
C ARG A 21 8.85 1.53 0.93
N PHE A 22 7.63 1.17 0.51
CA PHE A 22 7.32 0.82 -0.88
C PHE A 22 6.12 1.63 -1.41
N VAL A 23 6.12 2.91 -1.08
CA VAL A 23 5.17 3.89 -1.62
C VAL A 23 5.89 5.22 -1.80
N ASP A 24 5.82 5.78 -3.02
CA ASP A 24 6.45 7.07 -3.34
C ASP A 24 5.44 8.20 -3.39
N GLU A 25 4.23 7.92 -3.86
CA GLU A 25 3.21 8.95 -4.02
C GLU A 25 1.80 8.37 -3.90
N LEU A 26 0.88 9.23 -3.49
CA LEU A 26 -0.55 8.93 -3.49
C LEU A 26 -1.19 9.93 -4.44
N MET A 27 -1.71 9.44 -5.56
CA MET A 27 -2.26 10.27 -6.62
C MET A 27 -3.74 10.57 -6.40
N GLU A 28 -4.42 9.70 -5.64
CA GLU A 28 -5.85 9.84 -5.34
C GLU A 28 -6.11 9.21 -3.98
N LEU A 29 -6.90 9.86 -3.15
CA LEU A 29 -7.27 9.34 -1.83
C LEU A 29 -8.64 9.88 -1.44
N GLY A 30 -9.57 8.97 -1.17
CA GLY A 30 -10.93 9.31 -0.72
C GLY A 30 -11.48 8.24 0.21
N ASP A 31 -12.78 8.29 0.44
CA ASP A 31 -13.44 7.38 1.39
C ASP A 31 -13.46 5.93 0.91
N GLU A 32 -13.41 5.71 -0.40
CA GLU A 32 -13.61 4.38 -0.98
C GLU A 32 -12.49 3.93 -1.89
N ARG A 33 -11.51 4.82 -2.18
CA ARG A 33 -10.52 4.55 -3.21
C ARG A 33 -9.22 5.25 -2.90
N VAL A 34 -8.12 4.57 -3.19
CA VAL A 34 -6.79 5.16 -3.18
C VAL A 34 -6.01 4.67 -4.39
N VAL A 35 -5.19 5.55 -4.94
CA VAL A 35 -4.25 5.22 -6.01
C VAL A 35 -2.87 5.68 -5.56
N GLY A 36 -1.95 4.73 -5.50
CA GLY A 36 -0.57 4.99 -5.11
C GLY A 36 0.42 4.44 -6.13
N ALA A 37 1.67 4.85 -6.02
CA ALA A 37 2.72 4.41 -6.92
C ALA A 37 4.04 4.27 -6.20
N TYR A 38 4.89 3.39 -6.74
CA TYR A 38 6.24 3.16 -6.22
C TYR A 38 7.17 2.75 -7.35
N ARG A 39 8.40 3.31 -7.34
CA ARG A 39 9.46 2.86 -8.25
C ARG A 39 10.42 1.99 -7.45
N TRP A 40 10.59 0.75 -7.88
CA TRP A 40 11.45 -0.22 -7.21
C TRP A 40 12.91 0.19 -7.36
N ASP A 41 13.56 0.40 -6.22
CA ASP A 41 14.97 0.82 -6.18
C ASP A 41 15.86 -0.30 -6.73
N PRO A 42 16.55 -0.06 -7.86
CA PRO A 42 17.39 -1.10 -8.45
C PRO A 42 18.61 -1.47 -7.59
N GLN A 43 18.92 -0.65 -6.60
CA GLN A 43 20.03 -0.90 -5.66
C GLN A 43 19.58 -1.61 -4.38
N ALA A 44 18.30 -2.02 -4.29
CA ALA A 44 17.81 -2.73 -3.11
C ALA A 44 18.56 -4.04 -2.93
N ASP A 45 18.96 -4.29 -1.68
CA ASP A 45 19.86 -5.39 -1.36
C ASP A 45 19.28 -6.78 -1.65
N PHE A 46 17.97 -6.94 -1.50
CA PHE A 46 17.32 -8.24 -1.69
C PHE A 46 17.44 -8.79 -3.12
N TYR A 47 17.69 -7.93 -4.14
CA TYR A 47 17.87 -8.39 -5.51
C TYR A 47 19.09 -9.26 -5.71
N ARG A 48 20.09 -9.13 -4.84
CA ARG A 48 21.30 -9.98 -4.91
C ARG A 48 20.98 -11.45 -4.65
N GLY A 49 19.95 -11.70 -3.85
CA GLY A 49 19.53 -13.05 -3.47
C GLY A 49 18.31 -13.56 -4.24
N HIS A 50 17.61 -12.68 -4.93
CA HIS A 50 16.34 -13.05 -5.57
C HIS A 50 16.25 -12.51 -7.01
N PHE A 51 16.99 -13.08 -7.93
CA PHE A 51 17.91 -14.20 -7.82
C PHE A 51 19.29 -13.79 -8.32
N PRO A 52 20.37 -14.47 -7.91
CA PRO A 52 21.71 -14.14 -8.39
C PRO A 52 21.78 -14.14 -9.91
N GLY A 53 22.21 -13.00 -10.50
CA GLY A 53 22.31 -12.84 -11.95
C GLY A 53 21.00 -12.66 -12.67
N ASN A 54 19.85 -12.73 -12.00
CA ASN A 54 18.53 -12.56 -12.59
C ASN A 54 17.57 -11.94 -11.57
N PRO A 55 17.72 -10.65 -11.25
CA PRO A 55 16.92 -10.02 -10.20
C PRO A 55 15.45 -9.85 -10.61
N VAL A 56 14.59 -10.25 -9.72
CA VAL A 56 13.12 -10.13 -9.86
C VAL A 56 12.58 -9.65 -8.51
N THR A 57 11.62 -8.75 -8.54
CA THR A 57 11.01 -8.28 -7.29
C THR A 57 10.23 -9.40 -6.63
N PRO A 58 10.54 -9.75 -5.36
CA PRO A 58 9.82 -10.81 -4.66
C PRO A 58 8.32 -10.55 -4.59
N GLY A 59 7.50 -11.58 -4.90
CA GLY A 59 6.04 -11.44 -4.84
C GLY A 59 5.53 -10.98 -3.49
N VAL A 60 6.15 -11.44 -2.40
CA VAL A 60 5.76 -11.02 -1.05
C VAL A 60 5.97 -9.51 -0.84
N LEU A 61 6.96 -8.91 -1.51
CA LEU A 61 7.17 -7.47 -1.44
C LEU A 61 6.19 -6.72 -2.34
N LEU A 62 5.73 -7.32 -3.45
CA LEU A 62 4.65 -6.72 -4.24
C LEU A 62 3.37 -6.64 -3.40
N VAL A 63 3.08 -7.66 -2.60
CA VAL A 63 1.92 -7.63 -1.69
C VAL A 63 2.09 -6.52 -0.65
N GLU A 64 3.28 -6.39 -0.08
CA GLU A 64 3.56 -5.32 0.88
C GLU A 64 3.41 -3.93 0.23
N CYS A 65 3.89 -3.77 -1.00
CA CYS A 65 3.71 -2.54 -1.76
C CYS A 65 2.22 -2.21 -1.97
N MET A 66 1.42 -3.22 -2.33
CA MET A 66 -0.04 -3.03 -2.46
C MET A 66 -0.67 -2.59 -1.13
N ALA A 67 -0.18 -3.11 -0.01
CA ALA A 67 -0.68 -2.71 1.30
C ALA A 67 -0.28 -1.28 1.64
N GLN A 68 0.96 -0.91 1.39
CA GLN A 68 1.44 0.45 1.69
C GLN A 68 0.84 1.51 0.77
N CYS A 69 0.50 1.14 -0.45
CA CYS A 69 -0.19 2.05 -1.38
C CYS A 69 -1.70 2.03 -1.22
N GLY A 70 -2.29 0.89 -0.85
CA GLY A 70 -3.72 0.65 -0.98
C GLY A 70 -4.48 0.41 0.32
N VAL A 71 -3.83 -0.05 1.38
CA VAL A 71 -4.48 -0.33 2.66
C VAL A 71 -4.16 0.73 3.70
N VAL A 72 -2.88 0.96 3.94
CA VAL A 72 -2.42 1.87 4.99
C VAL A 72 -2.94 3.30 4.79
N PRO A 73 -2.80 3.90 3.61
CA PRO A 73 -3.29 5.27 3.41
C PRO A 73 -4.80 5.39 3.53
N LEU A 74 -5.52 4.40 3.01
CA LEU A 74 -6.99 4.39 3.11
C LEU A 74 -7.43 4.26 4.56
N ALA A 75 -6.78 3.38 5.33
CA ALA A 75 -7.04 3.24 6.75
C ALA A 75 -6.79 4.56 7.49
N MET A 76 -5.67 5.22 7.21
CA MET A 76 -5.34 6.51 7.83
C MET A 76 -6.40 7.56 7.52
N HIS A 77 -6.87 7.61 6.27
CA HIS A 77 -7.94 8.51 5.86
C HIS A 77 -9.23 8.25 6.65
N LEU A 78 -9.62 6.98 6.75
CA LEU A 78 -10.85 6.59 7.45
C LEU A 78 -10.76 6.81 8.96
N PHE A 79 -9.61 6.52 9.57
CA PHE A 79 -9.40 6.78 10.99
C PHE A 79 -9.45 8.28 11.29
N HIS A 80 -8.83 9.09 10.45
CA HIS A 80 -8.86 10.54 10.62
C HIS A 80 -10.29 11.08 10.52
N ARG A 81 -11.09 10.51 9.63
CA ARG A 81 -12.50 10.89 9.46
C ARG A 81 -13.34 10.55 10.69
N ASP A 82 -13.12 9.37 11.29
CA ASP A 82 -14.05 8.77 12.25
C ASP A 82 -13.60 8.83 13.70
N LEU A 83 -12.33 9.05 13.99
CA LEU A 83 -11.78 9.02 15.35
C LEU A 83 -11.31 10.41 15.78
N PRO A 84 -11.23 10.65 17.12
CA PRO A 84 -10.55 11.84 17.61
C PRO A 84 -9.12 11.93 17.07
N ALA A 85 -8.64 13.15 16.81
CA ALA A 85 -7.37 13.39 16.13
C ALA A 85 -6.18 12.71 16.81
N ASP A 86 -6.11 12.77 18.14
CA ASP A 86 -5.02 12.15 18.91
C ASP A 86 -5.06 10.62 18.82
N GLU A 87 -6.24 10.04 18.78
CA GLU A 87 -6.42 8.60 18.63
C GLU A 87 -6.05 8.15 17.22
N ALA A 88 -6.54 8.88 16.21
CA ALA A 88 -6.23 8.58 14.81
C ALA A 88 -4.72 8.58 14.54
N LEU A 89 -3.98 9.51 15.16
CA LEU A 89 -2.52 9.60 14.99
C LEU A 89 -1.76 8.42 15.60
N ARG A 90 -2.35 7.73 16.56
CA ARG A 90 -1.72 6.57 17.22
C ARG A 90 -2.14 5.23 16.63
N MET A 91 -3.01 5.25 15.61
CA MET A 91 -3.44 4.01 14.97
C MET A 91 -2.36 3.48 14.05
N GLN A 92 -2.06 2.20 14.17
CA GLN A 92 -1.23 1.48 13.20
C GLN A 92 -2.05 0.38 12.55
N THR A 93 -1.86 0.20 11.25
CA THR A 93 -2.57 -0.81 10.48
C THR A 93 -1.69 -2.04 10.33
N LEU A 94 -2.19 -3.16 10.82
CA LEU A 94 -1.51 -4.45 10.70
C LEU A 94 -2.27 -5.33 9.71
N PHE A 95 -1.54 -6.12 8.93
CA PHE A 95 -2.13 -7.09 8.03
C PHE A 95 -2.93 -8.13 8.81
N THR A 96 -4.10 -8.49 8.30
CA THR A 96 -4.88 -9.62 8.83
C THR A 96 -4.95 -10.76 7.82
N ASP A 97 -5.11 -10.45 6.54
CA ASP A 97 -5.21 -11.48 5.51
C ASP A 97 -4.95 -10.89 4.13
N ALA A 98 -4.51 -11.76 3.23
CA ALA A 98 -4.26 -11.41 1.84
C ALA A 98 -4.58 -12.63 0.97
N ASP A 99 -5.27 -12.40 -0.14
CA ASP A 99 -5.58 -13.40 -1.15
C ASP A 99 -5.26 -12.78 -2.50
N VAL A 100 -4.06 -13.05 -3.01
CA VAL A 100 -3.48 -12.34 -4.14
C VAL A 100 -3.00 -13.33 -5.19
N GLU A 101 -3.26 -13.02 -6.46
CA GLU A 101 -2.73 -13.74 -7.61
C GLU A 101 -1.66 -12.90 -8.29
N PHE A 102 -0.59 -13.56 -8.73
CA PHE A 102 0.49 -12.95 -9.47
C PHE A 102 0.38 -13.34 -10.94
N SER A 103 0.38 -12.36 -11.82
CA SER A 103 0.22 -12.57 -13.26
C SER A 103 1.36 -11.97 -14.09
N GLY A 104 2.34 -11.36 -13.44
CA GLY A 104 3.48 -10.76 -14.13
C GLY A 104 4.67 -10.58 -13.20
N ILE A 105 5.77 -10.13 -13.77
CA ILE A 105 7.03 -9.91 -13.08
C ILE A 105 7.33 -8.41 -13.03
N VAL A 106 7.86 -7.96 -11.89
CA VAL A 106 8.37 -6.60 -11.74
C VAL A 106 9.89 -6.67 -11.58
N ARG A 107 10.60 -5.95 -12.42
CA ARG A 107 12.06 -5.92 -12.40
C ARG A 107 12.58 -4.71 -11.62
N PRO A 108 13.85 -4.74 -11.19
CA PRO A 108 14.46 -3.58 -10.53
C PRO A 108 14.31 -2.32 -11.40
N GLY A 109 13.97 -1.19 -10.78
CA GLY A 109 13.82 0.10 -11.46
C GLY A 109 12.45 0.35 -12.07
N GLU A 110 11.59 -0.65 -12.16
CA GLU A 110 10.25 -0.45 -12.71
C GLU A 110 9.35 0.30 -11.72
N ARG A 111 8.49 1.15 -12.27
CA ARG A 111 7.47 1.86 -11.49
C ARG A 111 6.15 1.10 -11.60
N VAL A 112 5.52 0.89 -10.46
CA VAL A 112 4.20 0.26 -10.40
C VAL A 112 3.17 1.25 -9.87
N GLN A 113 1.93 1.03 -10.25
CA GLN A 113 0.78 1.78 -9.76
C GLN A 113 -0.20 0.81 -9.13
N VAL A 114 -0.72 1.18 -7.96
CA VAL A 114 -1.70 0.38 -7.24
C VAL A 114 -3.00 1.15 -7.17
N VAL A 115 -4.07 0.52 -7.64
CA VAL A 115 -5.44 1.02 -7.51
C VAL A 115 -6.14 0.14 -6.51
N SER A 116 -6.68 0.75 -5.46
CA SER A 116 -7.32 0.04 -4.37
C SER A 116 -8.72 0.59 -4.14
N GLN A 117 -9.69 -0.30 -4.12
CA GLN A 117 -11.09 0.01 -3.91
C GLN A 117 -11.55 -0.61 -2.60
N LEU A 118 -12.19 0.20 -1.75
CA LEU A 118 -12.71 -0.29 -0.48
C LEU A 118 -13.82 -1.32 -0.71
N ASP A 119 -13.67 -2.48 -0.07
CA ASP A 119 -14.68 -3.53 -0.05
C ASP A 119 -15.56 -3.37 1.19
N PHE A 120 -14.94 -3.28 2.38
CA PHE A 120 -15.67 -2.88 3.59
C PHE A 120 -14.73 -2.25 4.62
N TYR A 121 -15.34 -1.46 5.50
CA TYR A 121 -14.67 -0.88 6.65
C TYR A 121 -15.63 -0.93 7.84
N ARG A 122 -15.22 -1.62 8.90
CA ARG A 122 -16.01 -1.75 10.12
C ARG A 122 -15.10 -2.13 11.29
N ARG A 123 -15.31 -1.48 12.42
CA ARG A 123 -14.58 -1.77 13.68
C ARG A 123 -13.06 -1.73 13.47
N ARG A 124 -12.58 -0.69 12.78
CA ARG A 124 -11.16 -0.47 12.48
C ARG A 124 -10.53 -1.53 11.58
N LYS A 125 -11.32 -2.44 11.04
CA LYS A 125 -10.88 -3.40 10.04
C LYS A 125 -11.38 -2.98 8.67
N LEU A 126 -10.50 -3.02 7.68
CA LEU A 126 -10.87 -2.75 6.30
C LEU A 126 -10.36 -3.84 5.39
N ARG A 127 -11.11 -4.08 4.33
CA ARG A 127 -10.70 -4.94 3.23
C ARG A 127 -10.82 -4.16 1.94
N VAL A 128 -9.83 -4.35 1.07
CA VAL A 128 -9.79 -3.69 -0.23
C VAL A 128 -9.64 -4.73 -1.33
N GLN A 129 -10.10 -4.37 -2.53
CA GLN A 129 -9.77 -5.04 -3.77
C GLN A 129 -8.67 -4.18 -4.42
N ALA A 130 -7.49 -4.73 -4.58
CA ALA A 130 -6.35 -4.00 -5.10
C ALA A 130 -5.79 -4.64 -6.36
N ARG A 131 -5.22 -3.80 -7.21
CA ARG A 131 -4.61 -4.22 -8.47
C ARG A 131 -3.35 -3.41 -8.70
N MET A 132 -2.26 -4.10 -9.01
CA MET A 132 -0.99 -3.46 -9.34
C MET A 132 -0.73 -3.62 -10.82
N THR A 133 -0.38 -2.50 -11.48
CA THR A 133 0.04 -2.47 -12.88
C THR A 133 1.45 -1.93 -12.97
N ARG A 134 2.18 -2.37 -13.98
CA ARG A 134 3.48 -1.76 -14.32
C ARG A 134 3.31 -0.79 -15.48
N GLU A 135 4.36 -0.06 -15.82
CA GLU A 135 4.34 0.86 -16.95
C GLU A 135 3.92 0.09 -18.22
N GLY A 136 3.00 0.68 -18.99
CA GLY A 136 2.37 0.00 -20.11
C GLY A 136 1.00 -0.59 -19.80
N GLY A 137 0.61 -0.66 -18.51
CA GLY A 137 -0.74 -1.06 -18.10
C GLY A 137 -0.93 -2.53 -17.82
N GLU A 138 0.12 -3.36 -17.93
CA GLU A 138 0.02 -4.78 -17.62
C GLU A 138 -0.22 -5.00 -16.12
N VAL A 139 -1.23 -5.81 -15.78
CA VAL A 139 -1.49 -6.21 -14.39
C VAL A 139 -0.44 -7.23 -13.97
N VAL A 140 0.23 -6.98 -12.86
CA VAL A 140 1.26 -7.89 -12.33
C VAL A 140 0.79 -8.66 -11.10
N CYS A 141 -0.13 -8.10 -10.34
CA CYS A 141 -0.80 -8.84 -9.26
C CYS A 141 -2.10 -8.13 -8.90
N SER A 142 -3.03 -8.90 -8.33
CA SER A 142 -4.33 -8.39 -7.92
C SER A 142 -4.93 -9.30 -6.88
N GLY A 143 -5.80 -8.76 -6.05
CA GLY A 143 -6.51 -9.56 -5.06
C GLY A 143 -7.08 -8.74 -3.92
N LYS A 144 -7.45 -9.43 -2.87
CA LYS A 144 -8.03 -8.84 -1.67
C LYS A 144 -7.00 -8.78 -0.55
N LEU A 145 -6.95 -7.63 0.10
CA LEU A 145 -6.07 -7.37 1.22
C LEU A 145 -6.90 -6.82 2.35
N ALA A 146 -6.58 -7.20 3.57
CA ALA A 146 -7.26 -6.67 4.74
C ALA A 146 -6.26 -6.29 5.82
N GLY A 147 -6.63 -5.28 6.59
CA GLY A 147 -5.85 -4.83 7.72
C GLY A 147 -6.74 -4.36 8.84
N ILE A 148 -6.18 -4.29 10.04
CA ILE A 148 -6.89 -3.81 11.21
C ILE A 148 -6.05 -2.73 11.90
N GLY A 149 -6.74 -1.67 12.35
CA GLY A 149 -6.09 -0.63 13.12
C GLY A 149 -5.98 -1.01 14.58
N VAL A 150 -4.78 -0.81 15.13
CA VAL A 150 -4.52 -0.99 16.55
C VAL A 150 -3.87 0.27 17.11
N LEU A 151 -4.12 0.58 18.37
CA LEU A 151 -3.46 1.68 19.05
C LEU A 151 -2.03 1.28 19.42
N SER A 152 -1.10 2.16 19.16
CA SER A 152 0.30 1.95 19.50
C SER A 152 0.72 2.81 20.68
#